data_f638b46d95937cba105c2fb5761813f6
#
_entry.id   f638b46d95937cba105c2fb5761813f6
#
_cell.length_a   1.000
_cell.length_b   1.000
_cell.length_c   1.000
_cell.angle_alpha   90.00
_cell.angle_beta   90.00
_cell.angle_gamma   90.00
#
_symmetry.space_group_name_H-M   'P 1'
#
loop_
_entity.id
_entity.type
_entity.pdbx_description
1 polymer ?
#
loop_
_entity_poly.entity_id
_entity_poly.type
_entity_poly.pdbx_seq_one_letter_code
_entity_poly.pdbx_strand_id
1 'polypeptide(L)'
;AIATSTQDTARFSSARDAAEKALNLAPQLADAYRARAQLRLETLDFAGARADSEQAVALTPGDSRVQGLYGAQIAAFGKMPQAIAAMNKAIELDPLNGYAWANVGLFLTESRDYPAARHALERALAITPSNDAFHFGLGQLDMLQGRLTDALTEFQKLGGDGVRRMGDAMIEHANGREKQSQQALKDLIAKHANDMAYQVGDVYAWRGEKDKAFEWLERAYQQRDSGLNGIAYDPLLAGLKSDPRYGALLQKLNLAD
;
A
#
# COMPACT_ATOMS: atom_id res chain seq x y z
N ALA A 1 -22.26 -2.73 9.75
CA ALA A 1 -21.94 -1.30 9.69
C ALA A 1 -20.70 -1.09 10.54
N ILE A 2 -19.55 -0.88 9.88
CA ILE A 2 -18.32 -0.52 10.56
C ILE A 2 -18.48 0.95 10.93
N ALA A 3 -18.51 1.21 12.21
CA ALA A 3 -18.34 2.54 12.73
C ALA A 3 -16.85 2.91 12.52
N THR A 4 -16.51 3.43 11.33
CA THR A 4 -15.47 4.45 11.32
C THR A 4 -15.86 5.43 12.40
N SER A 5 -14.95 5.72 13.33
CA SER A 5 -15.32 6.58 14.45
C SER A 5 -15.93 7.85 13.85
N THR A 6 -17.01 8.36 14.45
CA THR A 6 -17.66 9.61 13.99
C THR A 6 -16.64 10.75 13.89
N GLN A 7 -15.55 10.66 14.63
CA GLN A 7 -14.45 11.61 14.65
C GLN A 7 -13.56 11.50 13.39
N ASP A 8 -13.31 10.29 12.86
CA ASP A 8 -12.52 10.10 11.64
C ASP A 8 -13.33 10.56 10.42
N THR A 9 -14.61 10.21 10.34
CA THR A 9 -15.51 10.69 9.28
C THR A 9 -15.60 12.22 9.26
N ALA A 10 -15.67 12.88 10.42
CA ALA A 10 -15.69 14.34 10.52
C ALA A 10 -14.37 14.98 10.10
N ARG A 11 -13.21 14.36 10.42
CA ARG A 11 -11.89 14.82 10.01
C ARG A 11 -11.73 14.76 8.49
N PHE A 12 -12.09 13.65 7.86
CA PHE A 12 -12.02 13.49 6.41
C PHE A 12 -12.96 14.48 5.69
N SER A 13 -14.17 14.70 6.19
CA SER A 13 -15.09 15.70 5.66
C SER A 13 -14.51 17.10 5.74
N SER A 14 -14.03 17.52 6.91
CA SER A 14 -13.44 18.84 7.10
C SER A 14 -12.19 19.07 6.22
N ALA A 15 -11.33 18.08 6.07
CA ALA A 15 -10.14 18.17 5.23
C ALA A 15 -10.51 18.28 3.74
N ARG A 16 -11.54 17.54 3.29
CA ARG A 16 -12.06 17.64 1.93
C ARG A 16 -12.64 19.03 1.66
N ASP A 17 -13.50 19.52 2.55
CA ASP A 17 -14.12 20.85 2.43
C ASP A 17 -13.05 21.96 2.38
N ALA A 18 -11.98 21.82 3.18
CA ALA A 18 -10.86 22.74 3.16
C ALA A 18 -10.10 22.72 1.82
N ALA A 19 -9.83 21.52 1.27
CA ALA A 19 -9.17 21.38 -0.03
C ALA A 19 -10.04 21.95 -1.17
N GLU A 20 -11.35 21.68 -1.16
CA GLU A 20 -12.30 22.23 -2.15
C GLU A 20 -12.39 23.76 -2.05
N LYS A 21 -12.48 24.31 -0.83
CA LYS A 21 -12.46 25.76 -0.61
C LYS A 21 -11.16 26.40 -1.10
N ALA A 22 -10.02 25.76 -0.86
CA ALA A 22 -8.73 26.24 -1.34
C ALA A 22 -8.68 26.29 -2.88
N LEU A 23 -9.20 25.26 -3.57
CA LEU A 23 -9.28 25.21 -5.03
C LEU A 23 -10.26 26.25 -5.61
N ASN A 24 -11.36 26.52 -4.91
CA ASN A 24 -12.31 27.57 -5.32
C ASN A 24 -11.67 28.96 -5.23
N LEU A 25 -10.82 29.20 -4.23
CA LEU A 25 -10.12 30.48 -4.04
C LEU A 25 -8.87 30.63 -4.92
N ALA A 26 -8.16 29.53 -5.13
CA ALA A 26 -6.92 29.47 -5.88
C ALA A 26 -6.89 28.20 -6.77
N PRO A 27 -7.51 28.23 -7.97
CA PRO A 27 -7.62 27.07 -8.86
C PRO A 27 -6.28 26.51 -9.38
N GLN A 28 -5.17 27.20 -9.16
CA GLN A 28 -3.83 26.77 -9.54
C GLN A 28 -2.96 26.38 -8.33
N LEU A 29 -3.56 26.10 -7.17
CA LEU A 29 -2.84 25.70 -5.97
C LEU A 29 -2.55 24.19 -5.99
N ALA A 30 -1.34 23.81 -6.41
CA ALA A 30 -0.92 22.41 -6.52
C ALA A 30 -1.06 21.63 -5.20
N ASP A 31 -0.73 22.26 -4.06
CA ASP A 31 -0.88 21.63 -2.74
C ASP A 31 -2.34 21.26 -2.41
N ALA A 32 -3.32 22.01 -2.89
CA ALA A 32 -4.73 21.68 -2.68
C ALA A 32 -5.16 20.48 -3.53
N TYR A 33 -4.70 20.37 -4.78
CA TYR A 33 -4.88 19.17 -5.60
C TYR A 33 -4.20 17.96 -4.94
N ARG A 34 -2.96 18.10 -4.49
CA ARG A 34 -2.23 17.04 -3.78
C ARG A 34 -2.98 16.56 -2.53
N ALA A 35 -3.47 17.48 -1.71
CA ALA A 35 -4.25 17.15 -0.51
C ALA A 35 -5.56 16.43 -0.87
N ARG A 36 -6.29 16.90 -1.90
CA ARG A 36 -7.53 16.26 -2.34
C ARG A 36 -7.29 14.89 -2.94
N ALA A 37 -6.23 14.70 -3.70
CA ALA A 37 -5.82 13.39 -4.21
C ALA A 37 -5.57 12.39 -3.08
N GLN A 38 -4.87 12.79 -2.03
CA GLN A 38 -4.65 11.94 -0.86
C GLN A 38 -5.96 11.53 -0.18
N LEU A 39 -6.89 12.48 0.02
CA LEU A 39 -8.20 12.20 0.61
C LEU A 39 -9.07 11.26 -0.25
N ARG A 40 -8.97 11.38 -1.57
CA ARG A 40 -9.65 10.49 -2.53
C ARG A 40 -9.16 9.06 -2.43
N LEU A 41 -7.86 8.85 -2.20
CA LEU A 41 -7.32 7.52 -1.94
C LEU A 41 -7.95 6.85 -0.71
N GLU A 42 -8.09 7.59 0.39
CA GLU A 42 -8.71 7.07 1.61
C GLU A 42 -10.18 6.66 1.41
N THR A 43 -10.81 7.17 0.35
CA THR A 43 -12.19 6.82 -0.04
C THR A 43 -12.27 5.87 -1.23
N LEU A 44 -11.13 5.35 -1.70
CA LEU A 44 -10.99 4.48 -2.88
C LEU A 44 -11.48 5.14 -4.19
N ASP A 45 -11.47 6.50 -4.27
CA ASP A 45 -11.70 7.24 -5.52
C ASP A 45 -10.38 7.37 -6.29
N PHE A 46 -9.92 6.26 -6.87
CA PHE A 46 -8.66 6.19 -7.60
C PHE A 46 -8.65 7.09 -8.85
N ALA A 47 -9.75 7.15 -9.58
CA ALA A 47 -9.85 7.97 -10.78
C ALA A 47 -9.75 9.46 -10.45
N GLY A 48 -10.47 9.91 -9.43
CA GLY A 48 -10.38 11.29 -8.96
C GLY A 48 -9.02 11.63 -8.35
N ALA A 49 -8.42 10.70 -7.60
CA ALA A 49 -7.09 10.87 -7.02
C ALA A 49 -6.02 11.02 -8.14
N ARG A 50 -6.10 10.21 -9.19
CA ARG A 50 -5.23 10.31 -10.36
C ARG A 50 -5.38 11.66 -11.07
N ALA A 51 -6.60 12.10 -11.37
CA ALA A 51 -6.84 13.37 -12.03
C ALA A 51 -6.25 14.55 -11.24
N ASP A 52 -6.43 14.54 -9.91
CA ASP A 52 -5.85 15.57 -9.05
C ASP A 52 -4.32 15.52 -8.99
N SER A 53 -3.72 14.33 -8.95
CA SER A 53 -2.26 14.20 -8.95
C SER A 53 -1.64 14.63 -10.29
N GLU A 54 -2.28 14.32 -11.42
CA GLU A 54 -1.87 14.79 -12.74
C GLU A 54 -1.91 16.33 -12.82
N GLN A 55 -2.96 16.95 -12.27
CA GLN A 55 -3.06 18.40 -12.21
C GLN A 55 -1.99 19.02 -11.29
N ALA A 56 -1.73 18.41 -10.14
CA ALA A 56 -0.68 18.88 -9.24
C ALA A 56 0.71 18.84 -9.91
N VAL A 57 1.03 17.75 -10.64
CA VAL A 57 2.30 17.63 -11.40
C VAL A 57 2.38 18.68 -12.51
N ALA A 58 1.29 18.92 -13.23
CA ALA A 58 1.26 19.96 -14.28
C ALA A 58 1.56 21.36 -13.73
N LEU A 59 1.08 21.66 -12.51
CA LEU A 59 1.29 22.95 -11.86
C LEU A 59 2.68 23.09 -11.22
N THR A 60 3.21 22.02 -10.62
CA THR A 60 4.49 22.02 -9.90
C THR A 60 5.33 20.79 -10.19
N PRO A 61 5.88 20.65 -11.42
CA PRO A 61 6.63 19.45 -11.81
C PRO A 61 7.96 19.29 -11.05
N GLY A 62 8.43 20.35 -10.39
CA GLY A 62 9.64 20.36 -9.55
C GLY A 62 9.42 20.09 -8.06
N ASP A 63 8.22 19.68 -7.64
CA ASP A 63 7.96 19.31 -6.23
C ASP A 63 8.06 17.79 -6.05
N SER A 64 9.02 17.35 -5.22
CA SER A 64 9.24 15.92 -4.91
C SER A 64 8.00 15.24 -4.34
N ARG A 65 7.21 15.91 -3.50
CA ARG A 65 6.01 15.34 -2.86
C ARG A 65 4.91 15.12 -3.89
N VAL A 66 4.79 16.02 -4.86
CA VAL A 66 3.81 15.93 -5.96
C VAL A 66 4.19 14.78 -6.90
N GLN A 67 5.47 14.67 -7.27
CA GLN A 67 5.98 13.57 -8.09
C GLN A 67 5.78 12.22 -7.39
N GLY A 68 6.07 12.13 -6.09
CA GLY A 68 5.87 10.92 -5.29
C GLY A 68 4.40 10.49 -5.23
N LEU A 69 3.48 11.44 -4.99
CA LEU A 69 2.05 11.13 -4.98
C LEU A 69 1.58 10.64 -6.36
N TYR A 70 1.99 11.32 -7.43
CA TYR A 70 1.67 10.91 -8.79
C TYR A 70 2.17 9.50 -9.10
N GLY A 71 3.43 9.19 -8.72
CA GLY A 71 3.99 7.85 -8.89
C GLY A 71 3.17 6.77 -8.16
N ALA A 72 2.74 7.03 -6.92
CA ALA A 72 1.87 6.12 -6.18
C ALA A 72 0.52 5.89 -6.87
N GLN A 73 -0.09 6.96 -7.42
CA GLN A 73 -1.33 6.86 -8.17
C GLN A 73 -1.19 6.00 -9.44
N ILE A 74 -0.12 6.22 -10.20
CA ILE A 74 0.16 5.46 -11.43
C ILE A 74 0.40 3.98 -11.11
N ALA A 75 1.06 3.67 -9.98
CA ALA A 75 1.26 2.31 -9.52
C ALA A 75 -0.05 1.58 -9.21
N ALA A 76 -1.03 2.26 -8.60
CA ALA A 76 -2.35 1.69 -8.33
C ALA A 76 -3.07 1.22 -9.61
N PHE A 77 -2.78 1.83 -10.77
CA PHE A 77 -3.25 1.39 -12.09
C PHE A 77 -2.31 0.35 -12.75
N GLY A 78 -1.37 -0.23 -12.04
CA GLY A 78 -0.44 -1.24 -12.58
C GLY A 78 0.61 -0.71 -13.54
N LYS A 79 0.75 0.61 -13.71
CA LYS A 79 1.69 1.23 -14.67
C LYS A 79 3.09 1.38 -14.05
N MET A 80 3.70 0.25 -13.66
CA MET A 80 4.95 0.21 -12.89
C MET A 80 6.11 1.01 -13.50
N PRO A 81 6.43 0.93 -14.81
CA PRO A 81 7.54 1.70 -15.36
C PRO A 81 7.36 3.22 -15.20
N GLN A 82 6.14 3.73 -15.41
CA GLN A 82 5.83 5.15 -15.23
C GLN A 82 5.86 5.55 -13.75
N ALA A 83 5.36 4.66 -12.86
CA ALA A 83 5.38 4.88 -11.42
C ALA A 83 6.82 4.99 -10.90
N ILE A 84 7.70 4.07 -11.31
CA ILE A 84 9.13 4.08 -10.95
C ILE A 84 9.80 5.36 -11.50
N ALA A 85 9.50 5.78 -12.72
CA ALA A 85 10.06 7.01 -13.29
C ALA A 85 9.66 8.25 -12.48
N ALA A 86 8.39 8.36 -12.06
CA ALA A 86 7.90 9.47 -11.22
C ALA A 86 8.55 9.44 -9.82
N MET A 87 8.71 8.27 -9.21
CA MET A 87 9.40 8.13 -7.93
C MET A 87 10.88 8.50 -8.04
N ASN A 88 11.58 8.07 -9.10
CA ASN A 88 12.97 8.47 -9.34
C ASN A 88 13.09 9.98 -9.52
N LYS A 89 12.11 10.61 -10.19
CA LYS A 89 12.05 12.08 -10.27
C LYS A 89 11.87 12.72 -8.90
N ALA A 90 11.04 12.15 -8.04
CA ALA A 90 10.89 12.62 -6.66
C ALA A 90 12.21 12.51 -5.87
N ILE A 91 12.98 11.42 -6.06
CA ILE A 91 14.30 11.22 -5.44
C ILE A 91 15.36 12.19 -5.98
N GLU A 92 15.35 12.48 -7.29
CA GLU A 92 16.24 13.50 -7.88
C GLU A 92 15.99 14.89 -7.28
N LEU A 93 14.74 15.24 -7.04
CA LEU A 93 14.33 16.53 -6.47
C LEU A 93 14.59 16.60 -4.96
N ASP A 94 14.43 15.49 -4.25
CA ASP A 94 14.68 15.36 -2.82
C ASP A 94 15.26 13.98 -2.50
N PRO A 95 16.60 13.84 -2.45
CA PRO A 95 17.26 12.57 -2.13
C PRO A 95 16.98 12.04 -0.71
N LEU A 96 16.43 12.88 0.18
CA LEU A 96 16.02 12.49 1.53
C LEU A 96 14.54 12.12 1.63
N ASN A 97 13.84 12.02 0.52
CA ASN A 97 12.46 11.50 0.49
C ASN A 97 12.43 9.98 0.68
N GLY A 98 12.43 9.54 1.95
CA GLY A 98 12.41 8.13 2.31
C GLY A 98 11.20 7.37 1.76
N TYR A 99 10.04 8.03 1.63
CA TYR A 99 8.86 7.42 1.04
C TYR A 99 9.02 7.14 -0.46
N ALA A 100 9.66 8.03 -1.21
CA ALA A 100 9.94 7.78 -2.62
C ALA A 100 10.89 6.59 -2.78
N TRP A 101 11.95 6.49 -1.97
CA TRP A 101 12.84 5.33 -1.94
C TRP A 101 12.10 4.03 -1.60
N ALA A 102 11.24 4.04 -0.57
CA ALA A 102 10.48 2.86 -0.18
C ALA A 102 9.52 2.40 -1.28
N ASN A 103 8.80 3.32 -1.93
CA ASN A 103 7.91 2.98 -3.04
C ASN A 103 8.68 2.40 -4.23
N VAL A 104 9.83 2.95 -4.60
CA VAL A 104 10.72 2.33 -5.62
C VAL A 104 11.04 0.90 -5.23
N GLY A 105 11.39 0.66 -3.96
CA GLY A 105 11.69 -0.67 -3.44
C GLY A 105 10.50 -1.63 -3.58
N LEU A 106 9.30 -1.20 -3.22
CA LEU A 106 8.09 -2.01 -3.36
C LEU A 106 7.76 -2.34 -4.83
N PHE A 107 7.86 -1.35 -5.73
CA PHE A 107 7.58 -1.56 -7.16
C PHE A 107 8.61 -2.49 -7.82
N LEU A 108 9.88 -2.39 -7.40
CA LEU A 108 10.93 -3.30 -7.87
C LEU A 108 10.76 -4.71 -7.27
N THR A 109 10.20 -4.83 -6.05
CA THR A 109 9.85 -6.13 -5.46
C THR A 109 8.78 -6.84 -6.28
N GLU A 110 7.74 -6.11 -6.71
CA GLU A 110 6.71 -6.64 -7.61
C GLU A 110 7.31 -7.09 -8.95
N SER A 111 8.20 -6.27 -9.52
CA SER A 111 8.91 -6.58 -10.77
C SER A 111 10.01 -7.65 -10.61
N ARG A 112 10.23 -8.18 -9.41
CA ARG A 112 11.25 -9.17 -9.04
C ARG A 112 12.71 -8.72 -9.26
N ASP A 113 12.97 -7.42 -9.34
CA ASP A 113 14.34 -6.89 -9.25
C ASP A 113 14.74 -6.75 -7.78
N TYR A 114 14.94 -7.89 -7.12
CA TYR A 114 15.21 -7.94 -5.68
C TYR A 114 16.49 -7.22 -5.24
N PRO A 115 17.61 -7.24 -6.00
CA PRO A 115 18.80 -6.47 -5.62
C PRO A 115 18.54 -4.96 -5.59
N ALA A 116 17.89 -4.41 -6.62
CA ALA A 116 17.56 -2.99 -6.67
C ALA A 116 16.47 -2.62 -5.63
N ALA A 117 15.47 -3.50 -5.41
CA ALA A 117 14.45 -3.33 -4.38
C ALA A 117 15.07 -3.21 -2.99
N ARG A 118 16.00 -4.10 -2.64
CA ARG A 118 16.72 -4.07 -1.36
C ARG A 118 17.47 -2.77 -1.18
N HIS A 119 18.26 -2.37 -2.17
CA HIS A 119 18.99 -1.11 -2.11
C HIS A 119 18.07 0.08 -1.81
N ALA A 120 16.93 0.15 -2.50
CA ALA A 120 15.98 1.24 -2.31
C ALA A 120 15.35 1.24 -0.91
N LEU A 121 14.93 0.05 -0.39
CA LEU A 121 14.37 -0.09 0.95
C LEU A 121 15.40 0.22 2.05
N GLU A 122 16.64 -0.20 1.89
CA GLU A 122 17.74 0.12 2.81
C GLU A 122 18.04 1.63 2.80
N ARG A 123 17.98 2.30 1.64
CA ARG A 123 18.08 3.76 1.54
C ARG A 123 16.95 4.45 2.28
N ALA A 124 15.71 3.97 2.16
CA ALA A 124 14.56 4.48 2.90
C ALA A 124 14.77 4.37 4.42
N LEU A 125 15.22 3.20 4.90
CA LEU A 125 15.51 2.97 6.32
C LEU A 125 16.72 3.77 6.82
N ALA A 126 17.72 4.03 5.99
CA ALA A 126 18.84 4.93 6.36
C ALA A 126 18.37 6.37 6.59
N ILE A 127 17.29 6.81 5.91
CA ILE A 127 16.70 8.14 6.09
C ILE A 127 15.76 8.16 7.30
N THR A 128 14.92 7.12 7.46
CA THR A 128 13.95 7.04 8.56
C THR A 128 13.97 5.64 9.19
N PRO A 129 14.90 5.38 10.12
CA PRO A 129 15.16 4.04 10.67
C PRO A 129 14.00 3.42 11.46
N SER A 130 13.05 4.23 11.92
CA SER A 130 11.91 3.76 12.74
C SER A 130 10.59 3.72 11.98
N ASN A 131 10.61 3.74 10.65
CA ASN A 131 9.39 3.70 9.85
C ASN A 131 8.90 2.25 9.67
N ASP A 132 7.77 1.92 10.27
CA ASP A 132 7.17 0.59 10.21
C ASP A 132 6.91 0.12 8.77
N ALA A 133 6.43 1.01 7.87
CA ALA A 133 6.15 0.63 6.48
C ALA A 133 7.42 0.23 5.72
N PHE A 134 8.57 0.84 6.03
CA PHE A 134 9.85 0.50 5.38
C PHE A 134 10.39 -0.84 5.88
N HIS A 135 10.29 -1.10 7.20
CA HIS A 135 10.59 -2.42 7.77
C HIS A 135 9.67 -3.51 7.23
N PHE A 136 8.37 -3.22 7.10
CA PHE A 136 7.42 -4.13 6.48
C PHE A 136 7.82 -4.48 5.05
N GLY A 137 8.15 -3.49 4.22
CA GLY A 137 8.60 -3.71 2.84
C GLY A 137 9.87 -4.56 2.75
N LEU A 138 10.85 -4.33 3.64
CA LEU A 138 12.07 -5.14 3.68
C LEU A 138 11.79 -6.57 4.15
N GLY A 139 10.95 -6.75 5.18
CA GLY A 139 10.51 -8.06 5.64
C GLY A 139 9.75 -8.84 4.57
N GLN A 140 8.86 -8.19 3.83
CA GLN A 140 8.16 -8.79 2.68
C GLN A 140 9.13 -9.23 1.58
N LEU A 141 10.11 -8.39 1.23
CA LEU A 141 11.16 -8.72 0.27
C LEU A 141 11.98 -9.93 0.73
N ASP A 142 12.36 -9.99 2.01
CA ASP A 142 13.12 -11.10 2.59
C ASP A 142 12.31 -12.40 2.56
N MET A 143 11.03 -12.33 2.90
CA MET A 143 10.12 -13.47 2.85
C MET A 143 9.98 -14.03 1.42
N LEU A 144 9.81 -13.16 0.42
CA LEU A 144 9.72 -13.55 -1.00
C LEU A 144 10.99 -14.20 -1.52
N GLN A 145 12.15 -13.89 -0.92
CA GLN A 145 13.45 -14.52 -1.24
C GLN A 145 13.76 -15.75 -0.37
N GLY A 146 12.85 -16.19 0.49
CA GLY A 146 13.04 -17.32 1.40
C GLY A 146 13.97 -17.03 2.58
N ARG A 147 14.35 -15.77 2.83
CA ARG A 147 15.16 -15.36 3.98
C ARG A 147 14.26 -15.14 5.20
N LEU A 148 13.65 -16.22 5.67
CA LEU A 148 12.59 -16.17 6.69
C LEU A 148 13.06 -15.62 8.03
N THR A 149 14.32 -15.84 8.41
CA THR A 149 14.90 -15.29 9.67
C THR A 149 15.05 -13.77 9.59
N ASP A 150 15.51 -13.26 8.45
CA ASP A 150 15.66 -11.83 8.22
C ASP A 150 14.29 -11.16 8.18
N ALA A 151 13.33 -11.76 7.47
CA ALA A 151 11.95 -11.30 7.42
C ALA A 151 11.32 -11.20 8.82
N LEU A 152 11.49 -12.23 9.64
CA LEU A 152 11.00 -12.24 11.04
C LEU A 152 11.61 -11.09 11.85
N THR A 153 12.92 -10.86 11.67
CA THR A 153 13.63 -9.78 12.35
C THR A 153 13.05 -8.41 11.98
N GLU A 154 12.72 -8.19 10.70
CA GLU A 154 12.09 -6.94 10.26
C GLU A 154 10.67 -6.80 10.79
N PHE A 155 9.85 -7.86 10.75
CA PHE A 155 8.48 -7.82 11.27
C PHE A 155 8.42 -7.62 12.80
N GLN A 156 9.39 -8.09 13.55
CA GLN A 156 9.47 -7.86 15.00
C GLN A 156 9.75 -6.42 15.39
N LYS A 157 10.32 -5.60 14.49
CA LYS A 157 10.54 -4.16 14.71
C LYS A 157 9.26 -3.33 14.60
N LEU A 158 8.20 -3.88 13.99
CA LEU A 158 6.95 -3.17 13.74
C LEU A 158 6.22 -2.87 15.05
N GLY A 159 5.72 -1.65 15.21
CA GLY A 159 4.95 -1.23 16.38
C GLY A 159 3.56 -1.88 16.48
N GLY A 160 2.95 -2.22 15.34
CA GLY A 160 1.60 -2.75 15.26
C GLY A 160 1.48 -4.24 15.58
N ASP A 161 0.60 -4.64 16.52
CA ASP A 161 0.34 -6.06 16.86
C ASP A 161 -0.21 -6.84 15.65
N GLY A 162 -1.10 -6.24 14.84
CA GLY A 162 -1.71 -6.88 13.68
C GLY A 162 -0.68 -7.25 12.60
N VAL A 163 0.23 -6.32 12.26
CA VAL A 163 1.24 -6.56 11.22
C VAL A 163 2.25 -7.62 11.65
N ARG A 164 2.62 -7.66 12.94
CA ARG A 164 3.47 -8.73 13.49
C ARG A 164 2.79 -10.09 13.37
N ARG A 165 1.49 -10.20 13.72
CA ARG A 165 0.72 -11.45 13.59
C ARG A 165 0.57 -11.90 12.15
N MET A 166 0.40 -10.96 11.22
CA MET A 166 0.44 -11.23 9.79
C MET A 166 1.78 -11.88 9.42
N GLY A 167 2.91 -11.25 9.79
CA GLY A 167 4.25 -11.78 9.55
C GLY A 167 4.44 -13.16 10.15
N ASP A 168 4.04 -13.38 11.43
CA ASP A 168 4.11 -14.68 12.10
C ASP A 168 3.32 -15.74 11.32
N ALA A 169 2.07 -15.43 10.91
CA ALA A 169 1.24 -16.38 10.19
C ALA A 169 1.88 -16.81 8.86
N MET A 170 2.48 -15.87 8.13
CA MET A 170 3.11 -16.12 6.84
C MET A 170 4.43 -16.89 6.98
N ILE A 171 5.28 -16.51 7.95
CA ILE A 171 6.57 -17.16 8.19
C ILE A 171 6.37 -18.59 8.75
N GLU A 172 5.43 -18.78 9.65
CA GLU A 172 5.12 -20.11 10.18
C GLU A 172 4.61 -21.04 9.08
N HIS A 173 3.79 -20.54 8.16
CA HIS A 173 3.37 -21.29 6.98
C HIS A 173 4.57 -21.66 6.09
N ALA A 174 5.44 -20.68 5.75
CA ALA A 174 6.61 -20.91 4.93
C ALA A 174 7.60 -21.92 5.55
N ASN A 175 7.63 -22.03 6.88
CA ASN A 175 8.38 -23.04 7.62
C ASN A 175 7.68 -24.41 7.73
N GLY A 176 6.50 -24.58 7.15
CA GLY A 176 5.71 -25.83 7.26
C GLY A 176 5.05 -26.04 8.62
N ARG A 177 5.04 -25.02 9.47
CA ARG A 177 4.44 -25.09 10.82
C ARG A 177 2.97 -24.62 10.80
N GLU A 178 2.13 -25.39 10.10
CA GLU A 178 0.74 -25.05 9.82
C GLU A 178 -0.13 -24.74 11.06
N LYS A 179 0.08 -25.45 12.18
CA LYS A 179 -0.68 -25.20 13.41
C LYS A 179 -0.38 -23.81 13.99
N GLN A 180 0.88 -23.40 13.98
CA GLN A 180 1.33 -22.09 14.45
C GLN A 180 0.83 -20.99 13.52
N SER A 181 0.97 -21.18 12.20
CA SER A 181 0.43 -20.28 11.19
C SER A 181 -1.08 -20.07 11.36
N GLN A 182 -1.84 -21.16 11.54
CA GLN A 182 -3.28 -21.09 11.73
C GLN A 182 -3.67 -20.38 13.03
N GLN A 183 -2.88 -20.55 14.10
CA GLN A 183 -3.14 -19.86 15.36
C GLN A 183 -2.87 -18.35 15.23
N ALA A 184 -1.73 -17.96 14.64
CA ALA A 184 -1.40 -16.55 14.39
C ALA A 184 -2.46 -15.86 13.52
N LEU A 185 -2.94 -16.54 12.47
CA LEU A 185 -4.01 -16.04 11.60
C LEU A 185 -5.34 -15.90 12.36
N LYS A 186 -5.72 -16.86 13.20
CA LYS A 186 -6.92 -16.74 14.04
C LYS A 186 -6.85 -15.54 14.99
N ASP A 187 -5.68 -15.32 15.59
CA ASP A 187 -5.47 -14.21 16.49
C ASP A 187 -5.51 -12.85 15.76
N LEU A 188 -4.95 -12.80 14.53
CA LEU A 188 -5.07 -11.65 13.64
C LEU A 188 -6.53 -11.34 13.35
N ILE A 189 -7.30 -12.33 12.89
CA ILE A 189 -8.72 -12.17 12.57
C ILE A 189 -9.53 -11.74 13.81
N ALA A 190 -9.32 -12.39 14.94
CA ALA A 190 -10.08 -12.11 16.16
C ALA A 190 -9.93 -10.66 16.64
N LYS A 191 -8.74 -10.05 16.43
CA LYS A 191 -8.44 -8.71 16.92
C LYS A 191 -8.60 -7.62 15.86
N HIS A 192 -8.32 -7.96 14.59
CA HIS A 192 -8.09 -6.99 13.52
C HIS A 192 -8.97 -7.21 12.28
N ALA A 193 -10.01 -8.04 12.35
CA ALA A 193 -10.90 -8.29 11.22
C ALA A 193 -11.62 -7.04 10.66
N ASN A 194 -11.68 -5.97 11.45
CA ASN A 194 -12.41 -4.75 11.08
C ASN A 194 -11.50 -3.63 10.52
N ASP A 195 -10.19 -3.74 10.71
CA ASP A 195 -9.22 -2.72 10.34
C ASP A 195 -8.07 -3.25 9.46
N MET A 196 -7.96 -4.57 9.30
CA MET A 196 -6.90 -5.22 8.51
C MET A 196 -7.45 -6.34 7.60
N ALA A 197 -8.62 -6.13 7.00
CA ALA A 197 -9.22 -7.14 6.15
C ALA A 197 -8.36 -7.44 4.92
N TYR A 198 -7.70 -6.42 4.35
CA TYR A 198 -6.78 -6.59 3.23
C TYR A 198 -5.61 -7.51 3.62
N GLN A 199 -4.95 -7.24 4.75
CA GLN A 199 -3.80 -8.02 5.22
C GLN A 199 -4.18 -9.46 5.59
N VAL A 200 -5.40 -9.70 6.06
CA VAL A 200 -5.91 -11.08 6.22
C VAL A 200 -6.03 -11.76 4.86
N GLY A 201 -6.49 -11.03 3.85
CA GLY A 201 -6.51 -11.50 2.45
C GLY A 201 -5.13 -11.90 1.94
N ASP A 202 -4.08 -11.09 2.25
CA ASP A 202 -2.69 -11.37 1.89
C ASP A 202 -2.19 -12.66 2.54
N VAL A 203 -2.49 -12.88 3.83
CA VAL A 203 -2.11 -14.13 4.51
C VAL A 203 -2.73 -15.34 3.82
N TYR A 204 -4.02 -15.29 3.47
CA TYR A 204 -4.67 -16.38 2.76
C TYR A 204 -4.12 -16.58 1.35
N ALA A 205 -3.81 -15.48 0.64
CA ALA A 205 -3.18 -15.55 -0.69
C ALA A 205 -1.79 -16.20 -0.62
N TRP A 206 -0.95 -15.81 0.36
CA TRP A 206 0.36 -16.41 0.62
C TRP A 206 0.28 -17.90 0.92
N ARG A 207 -0.73 -18.33 1.68
CA ARG A 207 -1.00 -19.73 2.01
C ARG A 207 -1.60 -20.54 0.86
N GLY A 208 -1.91 -19.89 -0.29
CA GLY A 208 -2.57 -20.52 -1.43
C GLY A 208 -4.06 -20.78 -1.26
N GLU A 209 -4.69 -20.27 -0.21
CA GLU A 209 -6.12 -20.42 0.11
C GLU A 209 -6.95 -19.36 -0.64
N LYS A 210 -6.98 -19.46 -1.98
CA LYS A 210 -7.53 -18.44 -2.89
C LYS A 210 -8.94 -18.01 -2.57
N ASP A 211 -9.84 -18.94 -2.25
CA ASP A 211 -11.25 -18.60 -2.01
C ASP A 211 -11.41 -17.72 -0.78
N LYS A 212 -10.69 -18.02 0.29
CA LYS A 212 -10.66 -17.18 1.49
C LYS A 212 -9.94 -15.84 1.24
N ALA A 213 -8.89 -15.83 0.44
CA ALA A 213 -8.24 -14.59 0.06
C ALA A 213 -9.24 -13.64 -0.63
N PHE A 214 -10.02 -14.12 -1.61
CA PHE A 214 -11.04 -13.29 -2.26
C PHE A 214 -12.18 -12.89 -1.34
N GLU A 215 -12.61 -13.76 -0.41
CA GLU A 215 -13.62 -13.42 0.61
C GLU A 215 -13.14 -12.21 1.45
N TRP A 216 -11.88 -12.22 1.88
CA TRP A 216 -11.31 -11.15 2.67
C TRP A 216 -11.00 -9.88 1.87
N LEU A 217 -10.58 -10.00 0.62
CA LEU A 217 -10.40 -8.85 -0.27
C LEU A 217 -11.74 -8.17 -0.60
N GLU A 218 -12.83 -8.95 -0.78
CA GLU A 218 -14.17 -8.39 -0.93
C GLU A 218 -14.63 -7.67 0.36
N ARG A 219 -14.31 -8.24 1.52
CA ARG A 219 -14.55 -7.59 2.81
C ARG A 219 -13.77 -6.29 2.93
N ALA A 220 -12.49 -6.28 2.53
CA ALA A 220 -11.66 -5.08 2.48
C ALA A 220 -12.30 -3.99 1.61
N TYR A 221 -12.84 -4.36 0.44
CA TYR A 221 -13.58 -3.45 -0.42
C TYR A 221 -14.80 -2.84 0.28
N GLN A 222 -15.61 -3.67 0.95
CA GLN A 222 -16.80 -3.21 1.68
C GLN A 222 -16.44 -2.31 2.86
N GLN A 223 -15.30 -2.57 3.50
CA GLN A 223 -14.77 -1.80 4.62
C GLN A 223 -14.05 -0.52 4.18
N ARG A 224 -13.80 -0.36 2.88
CA ARG A 224 -12.92 0.70 2.32
C ARG A 224 -11.54 0.66 2.96
N ASP A 225 -10.98 -0.54 3.10
CA ASP A 225 -9.65 -0.75 3.67
C ASP A 225 -8.59 -0.13 2.74
N SER A 226 -7.77 0.76 3.28
CA SER A 226 -6.73 1.48 2.54
C SER A 226 -5.62 0.56 2.00
N GLY A 227 -5.50 -0.68 2.47
CA GLY A 227 -4.62 -1.69 1.89
C GLY A 227 -4.87 -1.93 0.41
N LEU A 228 -6.13 -1.74 -0.04
CA LEU A 228 -6.51 -1.83 -1.45
C LEU A 228 -5.77 -0.85 -2.36
N ASN A 229 -5.15 0.20 -1.84
CA ASN A 229 -4.30 1.12 -2.61
C ASN A 229 -3.10 0.40 -3.24
N GLY A 230 -2.64 -0.70 -2.62
CA GLY A 230 -1.52 -1.53 -3.08
C GLY A 230 -1.90 -2.70 -3.99
N ILE A 231 -3.19 -3.00 -4.17
CA ILE A 231 -3.66 -4.26 -4.77
C ILE A 231 -3.00 -4.59 -6.12
N ALA A 232 -2.75 -3.60 -6.97
CA ALA A 232 -2.19 -3.83 -8.31
C ALA A 232 -0.71 -4.25 -8.29
N TYR A 233 0.04 -3.82 -7.26
CA TYR A 233 1.48 -4.06 -7.15
C TYR A 233 1.89 -4.88 -5.92
N ASP A 234 0.92 -5.46 -5.19
CA ASP A 234 1.24 -6.33 -4.07
C ASP A 234 1.75 -7.70 -4.58
N PRO A 235 3.02 -8.05 -4.30
CA PRO A 235 3.58 -9.32 -4.72
C PRO A 235 2.99 -10.52 -3.99
N LEU A 236 2.37 -10.35 -2.81
CA LEU A 236 1.70 -11.42 -2.08
C LEU A 236 0.46 -11.93 -2.81
N LEU A 237 -0.18 -11.06 -3.59
CA LEU A 237 -1.35 -11.39 -4.40
C LEU A 237 -1.00 -11.99 -5.77
N ALA A 238 0.29 -12.22 -6.08
CA ALA A 238 0.74 -12.73 -7.39
C ALA A 238 0.01 -14.01 -7.81
N GLY A 239 -0.27 -14.91 -6.85
CA GLY A 239 -1.01 -16.16 -7.09
C GLY A 239 -2.49 -15.99 -7.45
N LEU A 240 -3.06 -14.79 -7.22
CA LEU A 240 -4.44 -14.45 -7.51
C LEU A 240 -4.62 -13.73 -8.86
N LYS A 241 -3.57 -13.13 -9.43
CA LYS A 241 -3.66 -12.26 -10.62
C LYS A 241 -4.25 -12.96 -11.86
N SER A 242 -4.10 -14.29 -11.97
CA SER A 242 -4.68 -15.09 -13.06
C SER A 242 -6.13 -15.54 -12.83
N ASP A 243 -6.69 -15.32 -11.62
CA ASP A 243 -8.07 -15.68 -11.30
C ASP A 243 -9.03 -14.58 -11.79
N PRO A 244 -10.14 -14.91 -12.47
CA PRO A 244 -11.09 -13.90 -12.96
C PRO A 244 -11.64 -12.96 -11.88
N ARG A 245 -11.72 -13.42 -10.63
CA ARG A 245 -12.19 -12.61 -9.49
C ARG A 245 -11.27 -11.43 -9.20
N TYR A 246 -9.96 -11.57 -9.47
CA TYR A 246 -9.01 -10.48 -9.31
C TYR A 246 -9.32 -9.34 -10.28
N GLY A 247 -9.53 -9.65 -11.57
CA GLY A 247 -9.94 -8.66 -12.57
C GLY A 247 -11.28 -7.99 -12.22
N ALA A 248 -12.26 -8.78 -11.74
CA ALA A 248 -13.55 -8.24 -11.30
C ALA A 248 -13.41 -7.28 -10.10
N LEU A 249 -12.49 -7.55 -9.17
CA LEU A 249 -12.21 -6.65 -8.04
C LEU A 249 -11.53 -5.35 -8.52
N LEU A 250 -10.57 -5.43 -9.45
CA LEU A 250 -9.97 -4.23 -10.04
C LEU A 250 -11.00 -3.37 -10.79
N GLN A 251 -11.96 -3.99 -11.49
CA GLN A 251 -13.07 -3.28 -12.12
C GLN A 251 -13.95 -2.54 -11.09
N LYS A 252 -14.31 -3.20 -9.98
CA LYS A 252 -15.05 -2.55 -8.88
C LYS A 252 -14.32 -1.34 -8.28
N LEU A 253 -12.99 -1.39 -8.27
CA LEU A 253 -12.13 -0.32 -7.79
C LEU A 253 -11.86 0.76 -8.85
N ASN A 254 -12.36 0.61 -10.09
CA ASN A 254 -12.04 1.45 -11.24
C ASN A 254 -10.51 1.50 -11.51
N LEU A 255 -9.81 0.40 -11.29
CA LEU A 255 -8.37 0.23 -11.54
C LEU A 255 -8.08 -0.59 -12.81
N ALA A 256 -9.07 -1.24 -13.41
CA ALA A 256 -8.96 -1.89 -14.71
C ALA A 256 -9.05 -0.84 -15.82
N ASP A 257 -8.08 -0.87 -16.77
CA ASP A 257 -8.15 -0.09 -18.03
C ASP A 257 -9.22 -0.68 -18.95
#